data_4c11242c93612b2fb90714f7284bdb85
#
_entry.id   4c11242c93612b2fb90714f7284bdb85
#
_cell.length_a   1.000
_cell.length_b   1.000
_cell.length_c   1.000
_cell.angle_alpha   90.00
_cell.angle_beta   90.00
_cell.angle_gamma   90.00
#
_symmetry.space_group_name_H-M   'P 1'
#
loop_
_entity.id
_entity.type
_entity.pdbx_description
1 polymer ?
#
loop_
_entity_poly.entity_id
_entity_poly.type
_entity_poly.pdbx_seq_one_letter_code
_entity_poly.pdbx_strand_id
1 'polypeptide(L)'
;MEMIDPRTLYAWCRVPCQALENHPDRRIPFRLCRDSLEMGEWMAAELVEAIDSQPTCRLIIPCGPSCWYEPFTRLINQRKVSMAGVTVFHMDECLDWQGHELPRQHPYSFRGFMERHFYGPVHPELSVPEHNRVWLNGNNVAEVQDRISDAPVDLVFGGWGQDGHVAYNQARRHPYHPISLEELRGSTARIQENSWDTMIALAQRTFGSAYQFVPPMSVTLGMKDILSAKKVRLFSDTGPWKQTALRVALFSFPTTEYPITLLQEHPDIFLTATIETARHPISEHPEWDLNVSITTEK
;
A
#
# COMPACT_ATOMS: atom_id res chain seq x y z
N MET A 1 -17.92 13.11 6.54
CA MET A 1 -17.51 11.96 5.69
C MET A 1 -18.77 11.38 5.10
N GLU A 2 -18.88 11.40 3.79
CA GLU A 2 -20.00 10.80 3.09
C GLU A 2 -19.71 9.30 2.97
N MET A 3 -20.50 8.48 3.65
CA MET A 3 -20.35 7.02 3.60
C MET A 3 -20.87 6.48 2.28
N ILE A 4 -20.22 5.48 1.73
CA ILE A 4 -20.68 4.78 0.54
C ILE A 4 -22.03 4.12 0.86
N ASP A 5 -23.02 4.35 0.02
CA ASP A 5 -24.33 3.73 0.16
C ASP A 5 -24.22 2.20 0.17
N PRO A 6 -24.77 1.51 1.18
CA PRO A 6 -24.64 0.06 1.30
C PRO A 6 -25.18 -0.76 0.11
N ARG A 7 -26.20 -0.26 -0.59
CA ARG A 7 -26.75 -0.95 -1.79
C ARG A 7 -25.76 -0.87 -2.95
N THR A 8 -25.14 0.30 -3.11
CA THR A 8 -24.09 0.53 -4.11
C THR A 8 -22.87 -0.33 -3.81
N LEU A 9 -22.43 -0.36 -2.55
CA LEU A 9 -21.33 -1.23 -2.12
C LEU A 9 -21.63 -2.71 -2.35
N TYR A 10 -22.85 -3.14 -2.02
CA TYR A 10 -23.30 -4.51 -2.27
C TYR A 10 -23.24 -4.88 -3.75
N ALA A 11 -23.70 -3.98 -4.63
CA ALA A 11 -23.63 -4.19 -6.07
C ALA A 11 -22.19 -4.39 -6.56
N TRP A 12 -21.24 -3.57 -6.08
CA TRP A 12 -19.81 -3.72 -6.40
C TRP A 12 -19.24 -5.03 -5.85
N CYS A 13 -19.62 -5.42 -4.65
CA CYS A 13 -19.15 -6.66 -4.03
C CYS A 13 -19.67 -7.92 -4.73
N ARG A 14 -20.77 -7.84 -5.47
CA ARG A 14 -21.30 -8.94 -6.31
C ARG A 14 -20.55 -9.14 -7.61
N VAL A 15 -19.73 -8.21 -8.04
CA VAL A 15 -18.96 -8.37 -9.29
C VAL A 15 -17.95 -9.52 -9.11
N PRO A 16 -18.01 -10.59 -9.93
CA PRO A 16 -17.08 -11.71 -9.87
C PRO A 16 -15.66 -11.25 -10.15
N CYS A 17 -14.66 -11.86 -9.51
CA CYS A 17 -13.27 -11.45 -9.65
C CYS A 17 -12.77 -11.49 -11.10
N GLN A 18 -13.22 -12.44 -11.90
CA GLN A 18 -12.87 -12.57 -13.34
C GLN A 18 -13.39 -11.42 -14.20
N ALA A 19 -14.44 -10.73 -13.74
CA ALA A 19 -15.01 -9.59 -14.48
C ALA A 19 -14.33 -8.27 -14.14
N LEU A 20 -13.54 -8.17 -13.05
CA LEU A 20 -12.96 -6.91 -12.57
C LEU A 20 -11.99 -6.29 -13.57
N GLU A 21 -11.16 -7.11 -14.22
CA GLU A 21 -10.11 -6.64 -15.13
C GLU A 21 -10.67 -5.91 -16.37
N ASN A 22 -11.84 -6.31 -16.86
CA ASN A 22 -12.47 -5.76 -18.05
C ASN A 22 -13.82 -5.09 -17.76
N HIS A 23 -14.11 -4.78 -16.49
CA HIS A 23 -15.38 -4.16 -16.12
C HIS A 23 -15.48 -2.73 -16.70
N PRO A 24 -16.59 -2.39 -17.40
CA PRO A 24 -16.71 -1.10 -18.09
C PRO A 24 -16.67 0.12 -17.14
N ASP A 25 -17.18 -0.03 -15.92
CA ASP A 25 -17.22 1.05 -14.93
C ASP A 25 -15.94 1.20 -14.12
N ARG A 26 -14.90 0.42 -14.43
CA ARG A 26 -13.62 0.47 -13.74
C ARG A 26 -12.93 1.82 -13.94
N ARG A 27 -12.53 2.46 -12.84
CA ARG A 27 -11.88 3.78 -12.82
C ARG A 27 -10.36 3.74 -12.79
N ILE A 28 -9.78 2.62 -12.33
CA ILE A 28 -8.33 2.41 -12.30
C ILE A 28 -8.01 1.18 -13.15
N PRO A 29 -6.96 1.19 -13.98
CA PRO A 29 -6.45 -0.02 -14.63
C PRO A 29 -6.13 -1.11 -13.60
N PHE A 30 -6.57 -2.32 -13.88
CA PHE A 30 -6.45 -3.45 -12.95
C PHE A 30 -6.00 -4.70 -13.68
N ARG A 31 -5.17 -5.51 -13.00
CA ARG A 31 -4.73 -6.84 -13.43
C ARG A 31 -5.05 -7.86 -12.36
N LEU A 32 -5.56 -9.01 -12.80
CA LEU A 32 -5.76 -10.18 -11.97
C LEU A 32 -4.60 -11.15 -12.18
N CYS A 33 -3.84 -11.43 -11.13
CA CYS A 33 -2.81 -12.48 -11.11
C CYS A 33 -3.38 -13.75 -10.49
N ARG A 34 -2.93 -14.90 -10.94
CA ARG A 34 -3.34 -16.20 -10.42
C ARG A 34 -2.98 -16.36 -8.94
N ASP A 35 -1.74 -16.02 -8.58
CA ASP A 35 -1.16 -16.24 -7.25
C ASP A 35 -0.03 -15.24 -6.93
N SER A 36 0.50 -15.32 -5.72
CA SER A 36 1.62 -14.47 -5.25
C SER A 36 2.90 -14.68 -6.05
N LEU A 37 3.13 -15.87 -6.59
CA LEU A 37 4.33 -16.15 -7.39
C LEU A 37 4.29 -15.37 -8.69
N GLU A 38 3.20 -15.47 -9.44
CA GLU A 38 3.02 -14.71 -10.68
C GLU A 38 3.10 -13.20 -10.43
N MET A 39 2.44 -12.70 -9.37
CA MET A 39 2.48 -11.29 -9.01
C MET A 39 3.90 -10.85 -8.65
N GLY A 40 4.64 -11.66 -7.87
CA GLY A 40 6.01 -11.38 -7.48
C GLY A 40 6.98 -11.30 -8.66
N GLU A 41 6.86 -12.19 -9.65
CA GLU A 41 7.65 -12.15 -10.88
C GLU A 41 7.35 -10.87 -11.69
N TRP A 42 6.09 -10.47 -11.79
CA TRP A 42 5.71 -9.22 -12.45
C TRP A 42 6.30 -7.98 -11.77
N MET A 43 6.16 -7.89 -10.45
CA MET A 43 6.71 -6.79 -9.66
C MET A 43 8.23 -6.69 -9.81
N ALA A 44 8.90 -7.82 -9.68
CA ALA A 44 10.35 -7.89 -9.79
C ALA A 44 10.83 -7.44 -11.18
N ALA A 45 10.19 -7.94 -12.24
CA ALA A 45 10.55 -7.57 -13.61
C ALA A 45 10.36 -6.08 -13.89
N GLU A 46 9.22 -5.50 -13.48
CA GLU A 46 8.92 -4.08 -13.67
C GLU A 46 9.92 -3.18 -12.92
N LEU A 47 10.28 -3.55 -11.69
CA LEU A 47 11.24 -2.76 -10.91
C LEU A 47 12.66 -2.86 -11.47
N VAL A 48 13.10 -4.06 -11.85
CA VAL A 48 14.44 -4.25 -12.47
C VAL A 48 14.54 -3.48 -13.79
N GLU A 49 13.49 -3.51 -14.61
CA GLU A 49 13.43 -2.74 -15.87
C GLU A 49 13.52 -1.22 -15.61
N ALA A 50 12.81 -0.74 -14.60
CA ALA A 50 12.85 0.67 -14.21
C ALA A 50 14.27 1.09 -13.78
N ILE A 51 14.96 0.26 -12.99
CA ILE A 51 16.34 0.52 -12.53
C ILE A 51 17.34 0.43 -13.69
N ASP A 52 17.23 -0.58 -14.54
CA ASP A 52 18.14 -0.80 -15.66
C ASP A 52 18.03 0.33 -16.70
N SER A 53 16.80 0.79 -16.98
CA SER A 53 16.55 1.91 -17.90
C SER A 53 16.93 3.28 -17.31
N GLN A 54 16.88 3.45 -15.99
CA GLN A 54 17.21 4.68 -15.29
C GLN A 54 18.02 4.40 -14.02
N PRO A 55 19.35 4.24 -14.13
CA PRO A 55 20.21 3.85 -13.00
C PRO A 55 20.25 4.83 -11.81
N THR A 56 19.71 6.03 -11.96
CA THR A 56 19.61 7.06 -10.91
C THR A 56 18.16 7.29 -10.48
N CYS A 57 17.27 6.33 -10.71
CA CYS A 57 15.85 6.46 -10.39
C CYS A 57 15.61 6.63 -8.88
N ARG A 58 14.53 7.33 -8.58
CA ARG A 58 14.04 7.57 -7.22
C ARG A 58 12.78 6.74 -7.00
N LEU A 59 12.81 5.89 -6.01
CA LEU A 59 11.78 4.89 -5.76
C LEU A 59 11.14 5.11 -4.40
N ILE A 60 9.83 4.93 -4.29
CA ILE A 60 9.16 4.65 -3.02
C ILE A 60 8.82 3.16 -3.02
N ILE A 61 9.26 2.42 -1.98
CA ILE A 61 8.96 1.00 -1.84
C ILE A 61 8.33 0.69 -0.48
N PRO A 62 7.40 -0.30 -0.42
CA PRO A 62 6.77 -0.75 0.80
C PRO A 62 7.56 -1.87 1.46
N CYS A 63 7.27 -2.14 2.74
CA CYS A 63 7.69 -3.39 3.39
C CYS A 63 6.86 -4.59 2.90
N GLY A 64 5.64 -4.39 2.45
CA GLY A 64 4.76 -5.43 1.92
C GLY A 64 3.89 -4.95 0.75
N PRO A 65 3.49 -5.85 -0.16
CA PRO A 65 3.71 -7.30 -0.20
C PRO A 65 5.19 -7.66 -0.43
N SER A 66 5.63 -8.84 0.02
CA SER A 66 7.04 -9.27 -0.06
C SER A 66 7.30 -10.38 -1.09
N CYS A 67 6.27 -10.82 -1.81
CA CYS A 67 6.38 -11.92 -2.80
C CYS A 67 7.37 -11.64 -3.94
N TRP A 68 7.73 -10.38 -4.18
CA TRP A 68 8.67 -9.96 -5.23
C TRP A 68 10.14 -9.90 -4.79
N TYR A 69 10.45 -10.04 -3.50
CA TYR A 69 11.82 -9.86 -3.01
C TYR A 69 12.80 -10.91 -3.56
N GLU A 70 12.42 -12.18 -3.51
CA GLU A 70 13.24 -13.26 -4.05
C GLU A 70 13.40 -13.16 -5.58
N PRO A 71 12.34 -13.03 -6.39
CA PRO A 71 12.48 -12.82 -7.82
C PRO A 71 13.30 -11.57 -8.17
N PHE A 72 13.12 -10.47 -7.44
CA PHE A 72 13.90 -9.25 -7.63
C PHE A 72 15.40 -9.49 -7.35
N THR A 73 15.72 -10.05 -6.20
CA THR A 73 17.11 -10.39 -5.83
C THR A 73 17.76 -11.28 -6.88
N ARG A 74 17.06 -12.31 -7.33
CA ARG A 74 17.52 -13.22 -8.37
C ARG A 74 17.82 -12.48 -9.67
N LEU A 75 16.91 -11.62 -10.14
CA LEU A 75 17.09 -10.86 -11.37
C LEU A 75 18.24 -9.84 -11.26
N ILE A 76 18.34 -9.08 -10.17
CA ILE A 76 19.43 -8.13 -9.93
C ILE A 76 20.79 -8.83 -9.94
N ASN A 77 20.92 -9.93 -9.19
CA ASN A 77 22.18 -10.66 -9.07
C ASN A 77 22.57 -11.36 -10.40
N GLN A 78 21.63 -11.97 -11.10
CA GLN A 78 21.88 -12.65 -12.38
C GLN A 78 22.21 -11.70 -13.52
N ARG A 79 21.46 -10.59 -13.64
CA ARG A 79 21.67 -9.59 -14.70
C ARG A 79 22.78 -8.59 -14.36
N LYS A 80 23.28 -8.61 -13.11
CA LYS A 80 24.27 -7.65 -12.58
C LYS A 80 23.84 -6.19 -12.71
N VAL A 81 22.55 -5.93 -12.45
CA VAL A 81 21.99 -4.58 -12.50
C VAL A 81 22.45 -3.82 -11.26
N SER A 82 23.17 -2.73 -11.46
CA SER A 82 23.68 -1.90 -10.35
C SER A 82 22.64 -0.93 -9.84
N MET A 83 22.44 -0.92 -8.53
CA MET A 83 21.61 0.07 -7.83
C MET A 83 22.43 1.17 -7.16
N ALA A 84 23.69 1.35 -7.55
CA ALA A 84 24.59 2.31 -6.92
C ALA A 84 24.10 3.77 -6.99
N GLY A 85 23.35 4.13 -8.02
CA GLY A 85 22.77 5.46 -8.21
C GLY A 85 21.31 5.58 -7.75
N VAL A 86 20.66 4.47 -7.38
CA VAL A 86 19.25 4.45 -7.01
C VAL A 86 19.05 5.06 -5.61
N THR A 87 18.02 5.89 -5.46
CA THR A 87 17.56 6.36 -4.15
C THR A 87 16.23 5.69 -3.80
N VAL A 88 16.17 5.08 -2.63
CA VAL A 88 14.99 4.39 -2.13
C VAL A 88 14.43 5.11 -0.92
N PHE A 89 13.20 5.61 -1.03
CA PHE A 89 12.39 6.10 0.08
C PHE A 89 11.53 4.95 0.60
N HIS A 90 11.70 4.60 1.87
CA HIS A 90 10.81 3.64 2.51
C HIS A 90 9.49 4.31 2.85
N MET A 91 8.39 3.65 2.46
CA MET A 91 7.05 4.24 2.46
C MET A 91 6.59 4.64 3.87
N ASP A 92 6.94 3.83 4.85
CA ASP A 92 6.50 3.98 6.24
C ASP A 92 7.36 3.15 7.22
N GLU A 93 7.17 3.41 8.51
CA GLU A 93 7.70 2.60 9.62
C GLU A 93 6.72 2.62 10.79
N CYS A 94 6.66 1.50 11.52
CA CYS A 94 5.92 1.42 12.76
C CYS A 94 6.74 2.01 13.93
N LEU A 95 6.04 2.70 14.82
CA LEU A 95 6.62 3.34 16.01
C LEU A 95 5.92 2.87 17.28
N ASP A 96 6.65 2.91 18.40
CA ASP A 96 6.05 2.75 19.71
C ASP A 96 5.18 3.96 20.09
N TRP A 97 4.55 3.91 21.25
CA TRP A 97 3.69 4.99 21.75
C TRP A 97 4.45 6.30 22.06
N GLN A 98 5.77 6.26 22.16
CA GLN A 98 6.65 7.43 22.35
C GLN A 98 7.17 7.98 21.02
N GLY A 99 6.85 7.33 19.90
CA GLY A 99 7.33 7.71 18.57
C GLY A 99 8.74 7.19 18.24
N HIS A 100 9.25 6.21 19.01
CA HIS A 100 10.54 5.60 18.74
C HIS A 100 10.43 4.44 17.75
N GLU A 101 11.51 4.21 16.99
CA GLU A 101 11.64 3.03 16.14
C GLU A 101 11.62 1.74 17.00
N LEU A 102 10.97 0.72 16.46
CA LEU A 102 10.94 -0.62 17.10
C LEU A 102 12.30 -1.32 16.98
N PRO A 103 12.62 -2.24 17.90
CA PRO A 103 13.79 -3.10 17.74
C PRO A 103 13.77 -3.83 16.40
N ARG A 104 14.95 -3.99 15.75
CA ARG A 104 15.07 -4.63 14.41
C ARG A 104 14.48 -6.05 14.34
N GLN A 105 14.36 -6.75 15.45
CA GLN A 105 13.78 -8.11 15.55
C GLN A 105 12.28 -8.10 15.74
N HIS A 106 11.66 -6.94 16.03
CA HIS A 106 10.22 -6.85 16.19
C HIS A 106 9.51 -7.21 14.88
N PRO A 107 8.42 -8.01 14.90
CA PRO A 107 7.70 -8.42 13.66
C PRO A 107 7.23 -7.25 12.79
N TYR A 108 6.96 -6.10 13.41
CA TYR A 108 6.57 -4.87 12.73
C TYR A 108 7.68 -3.81 12.65
N SER A 109 8.95 -4.17 12.78
CA SER A 109 10.05 -3.32 12.34
C SER A 109 10.22 -3.49 10.83
N PHE A 110 9.71 -2.55 10.05
CA PHE A 110 9.80 -2.60 8.59
C PHE A 110 11.23 -2.48 8.13
N ARG A 111 11.99 -1.58 8.74
CA ARG A 111 13.43 -1.48 8.47
C ARG A 111 14.16 -2.79 8.74
N GLY A 112 13.93 -3.40 9.91
CA GLY A 112 14.56 -4.69 10.24
C GLY A 112 14.18 -5.81 9.27
N PHE A 113 12.93 -5.81 8.79
CA PHE A 113 12.47 -6.77 7.78
C PHE A 113 13.14 -6.53 6.42
N MET A 114 13.17 -5.27 5.95
CA MET A 114 13.77 -4.88 4.68
C MET A 114 15.28 -5.13 4.65
N GLU A 115 15.98 -4.82 5.74
CA GLU A 115 17.42 -5.09 5.87
C GLU A 115 17.74 -6.57 5.68
N ARG A 116 16.92 -7.47 6.25
CA ARG A 116 17.13 -8.92 6.16
C ARG A 116 16.68 -9.53 4.83
N HIS A 117 15.53 -9.13 4.32
CA HIS A 117 14.84 -9.86 3.25
C HIS A 117 14.91 -9.18 1.88
N PHE A 118 15.14 -7.88 1.85
CA PHE A 118 15.27 -7.12 0.60
C PHE A 118 16.73 -6.78 0.29
N TYR A 119 17.43 -6.11 1.20
CA TYR A 119 18.81 -5.68 0.96
C TYR A 119 19.83 -6.81 1.18
N GLY A 120 19.66 -7.61 2.23
CA GLY A 120 20.62 -8.64 2.61
C GLY A 120 20.93 -9.68 1.53
N PRO A 121 19.95 -10.17 0.74
CA PRO A 121 20.19 -11.17 -0.31
C PRO A 121 20.83 -10.61 -1.60
N VAL A 122 20.83 -9.29 -1.80
CA VAL A 122 21.46 -8.65 -2.98
C VAL A 122 22.98 -8.60 -2.79
N HIS A 123 23.75 -8.92 -3.85
CA HIS A 123 25.20 -8.77 -3.81
C HIS A 123 25.61 -7.34 -3.42
N PRO A 124 26.52 -7.17 -2.45
CA PRO A 124 26.85 -5.85 -1.88
C PRO A 124 27.24 -4.80 -2.92
N GLU A 125 27.96 -5.19 -3.97
CA GLU A 125 28.40 -4.32 -5.05
C GLU A 125 27.26 -3.85 -5.98
N LEU A 126 26.12 -4.55 -5.95
CA LEU A 126 24.92 -4.21 -6.74
C LEU A 126 23.88 -3.47 -5.92
N SER A 127 23.99 -3.48 -4.58
CA SER A 127 22.97 -2.98 -3.68
C SER A 127 22.90 -1.43 -3.65
N VAL A 128 21.78 -0.92 -3.22
CA VAL A 128 21.60 0.51 -2.94
C VAL A 128 22.58 0.92 -1.83
N PRO A 129 23.40 1.97 -2.01
CA PRO A 129 24.28 2.48 -0.94
C PRO A 129 23.49 2.93 0.28
N GLU A 130 24.04 2.76 1.48
CA GLU A 130 23.36 3.09 2.75
C GLU A 130 22.81 4.52 2.77
N HIS A 131 23.58 5.51 2.29
CA HIS A 131 23.16 6.90 2.25
C HIS A 131 21.99 7.20 1.28
N ASN A 132 21.68 6.26 0.39
CA ASN A 132 20.56 6.33 -0.55
C ASN A 132 19.35 5.52 -0.08
N ARG A 133 19.46 4.80 1.06
CA ARG A 133 18.32 4.14 1.73
C ARG A 133 17.68 5.11 2.70
N VAL A 134 16.65 5.81 2.25
CA VAL A 134 15.98 6.85 3.05
C VAL A 134 14.93 6.22 3.94
N TRP A 135 15.28 6.05 5.21
CA TRP A 135 14.41 5.50 6.24
C TRP A 135 13.65 6.62 6.94
N LEU A 136 12.33 6.45 7.08
CA LEU A 136 11.51 7.30 7.94
C LEU A 136 11.64 6.86 9.40
N ASN A 137 11.73 7.83 10.31
CA ASN A 137 11.63 7.60 11.76
C ASN A 137 11.01 8.82 12.46
N GLY A 138 10.83 8.73 13.79
CA GLY A 138 10.20 9.79 14.57
C GLY A 138 10.94 11.13 14.60
N ASN A 139 12.22 11.17 14.21
CA ASN A 139 13.08 12.36 14.35
C ASN A 139 13.46 13.02 13.02
N ASN A 140 13.22 12.36 11.86
CA ASN A 140 13.73 12.86 10.57
C ASN A 140 12.63 13.18 9.54
N VAL A 141 11.39 13.33 9.98
CA VAL A 141 10.24 13.57 9.08
C VAL A 141 10.46 14.77 8.16
N ALA A 142 10.91 15.90 8.71
CA ALA A 142 11.16 17.11 7.92
C ALA A 142 12.30 16.92 6.91
N GLU A 143 13.41 16.30 7.31
CA GLU A 143 14.54 15.99 6.43
C GLU A 143 14.13 15.08 5.27
N VAL A 144 13.35 14.03 5.54
CA VAL A 144 12.85 13.12 4.51
C VAL A 144 11.87 13.83 3.58
N GLN A 145 11.01 14.72 4.14
CA GLN A 145 10.09 15.52 3.32
C GLN A 145 10.83 16.47 2.39
N ASP A 146 11.86 17.15 2.87
CA ASP A 146 12.70 18.01 2.04
C ASP A 146 13.36 17.19 0.93
N ARG A 147 14.00 16.08 1.31
CA ARG A 147 14.72 15.21 0.36
C ARG A 147 13.80 14.59 -0.71
N ILE A 148 12.57 14.21 -0.37
CA ILE A 148 11.63 13.64 -1.39
C ILE A 148 11.12 14.74 -2.33
N SER A 149 11.02 15.97 -1.84
CA SER A 149 10.55 17.15 -2.60
C SER A 149 11.59 17.72 -3.57
N ASP A 150 12.88 17.41 -3.42
CA ASP A 150 13.97 17.94 -4.26
C ASP A 150 13.84 17.55 -5.73
N ALA A 151 13.30 16.39 -6.04
CA ALA A 151 13.06 15.92 -7.40
C ALA A 151 11.93 14.90 -7.45
N PRO A 152 11.27 14.72 -8.61
CA PRO A 152 10.18 13.74 -8.76
C PRO A 152 10.62 12.31 -8.42
N VAL A 153 9.73 11.56 -7.79
CA VAL A 153 9.84 10.12 -7.64
C VAL A 153 9.46 9.46 -8.96
N ASP A 154 10.26 8.52 -9.43
CA ASP A 154 10.04 7.86 -10.73
C ASP A 154 9.00 6.76 -10.63
N LEU A 155 9.01 5.98 -9.53
CA LEU A 155 8.10 4.86 -9.34
C LEU A 155 7.76 4.67 -7.87
N VAL A 156 6.48 4.52 -7.59
CA VAL A 156 5.94 4.04 -6.31
C VAL A 156 5.51 2.59 -6.46
N PHE A 157 6.09 1.72 -5.67
CA PHE A 157 5.50 0.42 -5.35
C PHE A 157 4.82 0.51 -4.00
N GLY A 158 3.65 -0.14 -3.86
CA GLY A 158 2.89 -0.11 -2.63
C GLY A 158 1.88 -1.25 -2.54
N GLY A 159 1.18 -1.26 -1.42
CA GLY A 159 -0.01 -2.06 -1.19
C GLY A 159 -1.14 -1.17 -0.69
N TRP A 160 -2.24 -1.79 -0.31
CA TRP A 160 -3.34 -1.10 0.38
C TRP A 160 -3.82 -1.91 1.58
N GLY A 161 -4.40 -1.23 2.56
CA GLY A 161 -5.02 -1.86 3.72
C GLY A 161 -6.49 -2.26 3.50
N GLN A 162 -7.10 -2.92 4.49
CA GLN A 162 -8.51 -3.30 4.45
C GLN A 162 -9.48 -2.11 4.43
N ASP A 163 -9.07 -0.97 4.96
CA ASP A 163 -9.75 0.31 4.95
C ASP A 163 -9.34 1.19 3.75
N GLY A 164 -8.61 0.63 2.81
CA GLY A 164 -8.13 1.33 1.62
C GLY A 164 -6.99 2.32 1.86
N HIS A 165 -6.31 2.26 3.01
CA HIS A 165 -5.13 3.10 3.20
C HIS A 165 -4.01 2.72 2.24
N VAL A 166 -3.25 3.71 1.81
CA VAL A 166 -2.00 3.55 1.05
C VAL A 166 -0.89 4.18 1.87
N ALA A 167 0.23 3.47 2.09
CA ALA A 167 1.12 3.71 3.20
C ALA A 167 0.30 3.69 4.51
N TYR A 168 0.52 4.59 5.46
CA TYR A 168 -0.41 4.76 6.60
C TYR A 168 -1.33 5.98 6.42
N ASN A 169 -1.69 6.34 5.18
CA ASN A 169 -2.72 7.35 4.91
C ASN A 169 -4.11 6.74 5.11
N GLN A 170 -4.53 6.66 6.35
CA GLN A 170 -5.72 5.94 6.82
C GLN A 170 -6.97 6.82 6.76
N ALA A 171 -8.14 6.18 6.60
CA ALA A 171 -9.43 6.83 6.81
C ALA A 171 -9.55 7.32 8.26
N ARG A 172 -9.92 8.59 8.44
CA ARG A 172 -10.24 9.13 9.77
C ARG A 172 -11.73 9.05 10.00
N ARG A 173 -12.13 8.07 10.81
CA ARG A 173 -13.55 7.84 11.14
C ARG A 173 -13.96 8.46 12.45
N HIS A 174 -13.12 9.32 13.02
CA HIS A 174 -13.41 9.99 14.28
C HIS A 174 -14.34 11.21 14.05
N PRO A 175 -15.50 11.29 14.70
CA PRO A 175 -16.50 12.34 14.43
C PRO A 175 -16.02 13.76 14.75
N TYR A 176 -15.07 13.89 15.69
CA TYR A 176 -14.52 15.19 16.09
C TYR A 176 -13.23 15.58 15.34
N HIS A 177 -12.67 14.67 14.55
CA HIS A 177 -11.45 14.89 13.78
C HIS A 177 -11.61 14.40 12.35
N PRO A 178 -12.60 14.94 11.60
CA PRO A 178 -12.75 14.58 10.20
C PRO A 178 -11.53 15.06 9.40
N ILE A 179 -11.29 14.45 8.27
CA ILE A 179 -10.33 14.91 7.27
C ILE A 179 -11.09 15.19 5.97
N SER A 180 -10.81 16.29 5.30
CA SER A 180 -11.32 16.56 3.96
C SER A 180 -10.49 15.82 2.89
N LEU A 181 -11.05 15.68 1.68
CA LEU A 181 -10.30 15.13 0.54
C LEU A 181 -9.08 15.99 0.20
N GLU A 182 -9.21 17.31 0.32
CA GLU A 182 -8.11 18.23 0.05
C GLU A 182 -6.97 18.07 1.05
N GLU A 183 -7.27 18.00 2.35
CA GLU A 183 -6.28 17.76 3.40
C GLU A 183 -5.59 16.41 3.22
N LEU A 184 -6.36 15.35 2.91
CA LEU A 184 -5.79 14.03 2.68
C LEU A 184 -4.88 14.02 1.45
N ARG A 185 -5.33 14.61 0.34
CA ARG A 185 -4.56 14.74 -0.91
C ARG A 185 -3.28 15.55 -0.70
N GLY A 186 -3.36 16.64 0.07
CA GLY A 186 -2.23 17.53 0.38
C GLY A 186 -1.32 17.02 1.49
N SER A 187 -1.62 15.87 2.12
CA SER A 187 -0.84 15.36 3.24
C SER A 187 0.59 14.99 2.81
N THR A 188 1.55 15.31 3.67
CA THR A 188 2.98 15.05 3.51
C THR A 188 3.45 14.05 4.57
N ALA A 189 4.76 13.78 4.61
CA ALA A 189 5.34 12.89 5.60
C ALA A 189 4.97 13.32 7.03
N ARG A 190 4.58 12.38 7.89
CA ARG A 190 4.11 12.67 9.24
C ARG A 190 4.11 11.44 10.16
N ILE A 191 4.10 11.70 11.45
CA ILE A 191 3.78 10.72 12.49
C ILE A 191 2.27 10.76 12.74
N GLN A 192 1.67 9.61 12.99
CA GLN A 192 0.25 9.50 13.29
C GLN A 192 -0.07 8.27 14.14
N GLU A 193 -1.23 8.27 14.77
CA GLU A 193 -1.81 7.08 15.40
C GLU A 193 -2.32 6.10 14.33
N ASN A 194 -2.15 4.80 14.60
CA ASN A 194 -2.73 3.76 13.77
C ASN A 194 -4.22 3.62 14.09
N SER A 195 -5.05 3.56 13.04
CA SER A 195 -6.50 3.35 13.20
C SER A 195 -6.80 1.98 13.82
N TRP A 196 -7.95 1.87 14.49
CA TRP A 196 -8.41 0.60 15.05
C TRP A 196 -8.59 -0.48 13.98
N ASP A 197 -8.98 -0.13 12.77
CA ASP A 197 -9.02 -1.07 11.64
C ASP A 197 -7.65 -1.73 11.41
N THR A 198 -6.60 -0.92 11.38
CA THR A 198 -5.22 -1.39 11.23
C THR A 198 -4.77 -2.19 12.45
N MET A 199 -4.97 -1.66 13.67
CA MET A 199 -4.57 -2.30 14.92
C MET A 199 -5.14 -3.73 15.05
N ILE A 200 -6.44 -3.88 14.81
CA ILE A 200 -7.13 -5.17 14.90
C ILE A 200 -6.64 -6.13 13.81
N ALA A 201 -6.52 -5.66 12.57
CA ALA A 201 -6.04 -6.51 11.47
C ALA A 201 -4.62 -7.03 11.72
N LEU A 202 -3.70 -6.17 12.17
CA LEU A 202 -2.34 -6.58 12.49
C LEU A 202 -2.28 -7.51 13.70
N ALA A 203 -3.12 -7.26 14.72
CA ALA A 203 -3.23 -8.14 15.88
C ALA A 203 -3.70 -9.54 15.50
N GLN A 204 -4.74 -9.64 14.68
CA GLN A 204 -5.28 -10.93 14.22
C GLN A 204 -4.26 -11.72 13.38
N ARG A 205 -3.53 -11.03 12.51
CA ARG A 205 -2.57 -11.67 11.60
C ARG A 205 -1.31 -12.17 12.28
N THR A 206 -0.84 -11.49 13.32
CA THR A 206 0.50 -11.75 13.88
C THR A 206 0.46 -12.20 15.33
N PHE A 207 -0.45 -11.67 16.14
CA PHE A 207 -0.43 -11.84 17.59
C PHE A 207 -1.65 -12.57 18.17
N GLY A 208 -2.40 -13.32 17.35
CA GLY A 208 -3.59 -14.04 17.79
C GLY A 208 -4.61 -13.11 18.46
N SER A 209 -4.82 -11.92 17.90
CA SER A 209 -5.69 -10.86 18.40
C SER A 209 -5.20 -10.10 19.65
N ALA A 210 -3.96 -10.29 20.10
CA ALA A 210 -3.37 -9.51 21.19
C ALA A 210 -2.92 -8.13 20.68
N TYR A 211 -3.88 -7.20 20.55
CA TYR A 211 -3.65 -5.85 20.01
C TYR A 211 -2.64 -5.01 20.83
N GLN A 212 -2.40 -5.37 22.09
CA GLN A 212 -1.42 -4.74 22.98
C GLN A 212 0.03 -4.82 22.47
N PHE A 213 0.30 -5.78 21.58
CA PHE A 213 1.63 -5.95 20.96
C PHE A 213 1.75 -5.28 19.58
N VAL A 214 0.66 -4.72 19.07
CA VAL A 214 0.70 -3.98 17.81
C VAL A 214 1.23 -2.57 18.08
N PRO A 215 2.18 -2.08 17.27
CA PRO A 215 2.66 -0.71 17.39
C PRO A 215 1.51 0.30 17.20
N PRO A 216 1.29 1.21 18.16
CA PRO A 216 0.14 2.11 18.12
C PRO A 216 0.31 3.30 17.17
N MET A 217 1.54 3.57 16.76
CA MET A 217 1.86 4.71 15.92
C MET A 217 2.65 4.29 14.67
N SER A 218 2.66 5.16 13.69
CA SER A 218 3.46 5.03 12.48
C SER A 218 3.99 6.38 12.02
N VAL A 219 5.11 6.35 11.32
CA VAL A 219 5.58 7.44 10.48
C VAL A 219 5.40 7.03 9.02
N THR A 220 4.89 7.92 8.19
CA THR A 220 4.46 7.59 6.83
C THR A 220 4.72 8.74 5.86
N LEU A 221 5.02 8.43 4.60
CA LEU A 221 4.90 9.38 3.50
C LEU A 221 3.43 9.75 3.28
N GLY A 222 3.17 10.96 2.82
CA GLY A 222 1.82 11.46 2.60
C GLY A 222 1.24 11.09 1.24
N MET A 223 -0.06 11.33 1.06
CA MET A 223 -0.70 11.12 -0.26
C MET A 223 -0.13 12.05 -1.31
N LYS A 224 0.28 13.29 -0.97
CA LYS A 224 0.94 14.21 -1.89
C LYS A 224 2.23 13.61 -2.46
N ASP A 225 3.03 12.96 -1.62
CA ASP A 225 4.30 12.36 -2.03
C ASP A 225 4.08 11.21 -3.03
N ILE A 226 3.04 10.41 -2.78
CA ILE A 226 2.64 9.28 -3.64
C ILE A 226 2.04 9.79 -4.97
N LEU A 227 1.10 10.75 -4.89
CA LEU A 227 0.41 11.29 -6.06
C LEU A 227 1.32 12.11 -6.98
N SER A 228 2.43 12.64 -6.48
CA SER A 228 3.40 13.41 -7.27
C SER A 228 4.42 12.56 -8.02
N ALA A 229 4.42 11.24 -7.84
CA ALA A 229 5.31 10.34 -8.56
C ALA A 229 4.95 10.25 -10.04
N LYS A 230 5.88 9.80 -10.88
CA LYS A 230 5.61 9.59 -12.32
C LYS A 230 4.75 8.36 -12.57
N LYS A 231 4.94 7.30 -11.76
CA LYS A 231 4.20 6.03 -11.86
C LYS A 231 3.84 5.52 -10.48
N VAL A 232 2.63 4.99 -10.33
CA VAL A 232 2.18 4.32 -9.11
C VAL A 232 1.71 2.90 -9.43
N ARG A 233 2.21 1.93 -8.70
CA ARG A 233 1.88 0.51 -8.84
C ARG A 233 1.52 -0.04 -7.47
N LEU A 234 0.28 -0.44 -7.29
CA LEU A 234 -0.17 -1.05 -6.05
C LEU A 234 -0.50 -2.52 -6.25
N PHE A 235 -0.10 -3.32 -5.27
CA PHE A 235 -0.18 -4.77 -5.32
C PHE A 235 -0.80 -5.35 -4.05
N SER A 236 -1.53 -6.45 -4.18
CA SER A 236 -2.01 -7.20 -3.01
C SER A 236 -2.18 -8.68 -3.28
N ASP A 237 -1.54 -9.49 -2.43
CA ASP A 237 -1.64 -10.96 -2.37
C ASP A 237 -2.16 -11.47 -1.02
N THR A 238 -2.69 -10.58 -0.18
CA THR A 238 -2.95 -10.88 1.23
C THR A 238 -4.40 -11.31 1.56
N GLY A 239 -5.17 -11.76 0.58
CA GLY A 239 -6.43 -12.46 0.83
C GLY A 239 -7.61 -11.60 1.26
N PRO A 240 -8.53 -12.16 2.09
CA PRO A 240 -9.92 -11.71 2.14
C PRO A 240 -10.19 -10.32 2.73
N TRP A 241 -9.34 -9.79 3.59
CA TRP A 241 -9.59 -8.48 4.21
C TRP A 241 -9.39 -7.27 3.30
N LYS A 242 -8.90 -7.44 2.08
CA LYS A 242 -8.70 -6.33 1.13
C LYS A 242 -9.70 -6.34 -0.03
N GLN A 243 -10.58 -7.29 -0.07
CA GLN A 243 -11.51 -7.55 -1.17
C GLN A 243 -12.51 -6.41 -1.38
N THR A 244 -13.06 -5.85 -0.30
CA THR A 244 -13.95 -4.69 -0.36
C THR A 244 -13.19 -3.43 -0.79
N ALA A 245 -12.02 -3.17 -0.21
CA ALA A 245 -11.20 -2.00 -0.56
C ALA A 245 -10.81 -2.01 -2.05
N LEU A 246 -10.51 -3.18 -2.63
CA LEU A 246 -10.27 -3.31 -4.06
C LEU A 246 -11.49 -2.88 -4.90
N ARG A 247 -12.69 -3.32 -4.55
CA ARG A 247 -13.90 -2.95 -5.28
C ARG A 247 -14.21 -1.47 -5.18
N VAL A 248 -14.05 -0.90 -3.99
CA VAL A 248 -14.21 0.54 -3.79
C VAL A 248 -13.17 1.32 -4.60
N ALA A 249 -11.91 0.88 -4.63
CA ALA A 249 -10.88 1.50 -5.46
C ALA A 249 -11.23 1.47 -6.96
N LEU A 250 -11.83 0.38 -7.42
CA LEU A 250 -12.18 0.20 -8.84
C LEU A 250 -13.43 0.99 -9.25
N PHE A 251 -14.43 1.14 -8.39
CA PHE A 251 -15.77 1.58 -8.80
C PHE A 251 -16.26 2.88 -8.16
N SER A 252 -15.75 3.25 -6.97
CA SER A 252 -16.16 4.48 -6.28
C SER A 252 -15.56 5.73 -6.92
N PHE A 253 -16.05 6.89 -6.50
CA PHE A 253 -15.36 8.18 -6.66
C PHE A 253 -14.37 8.39 -5.52
N PRO A 254 -13.42 9.35 -5.62
CA PRO A 254 -12.53 9.69 -4.53
C PRO A 254 -13.29 9.97 -3.23
N THR A 255 -12.88 9.30 -2.16
CA THR A 255 -13.49 9.43 -0.82
C THR A 255 -12.43 9.30 0.27
N THR A 256 -12.63 10.01 1.37
CA THR A 256 -11.78 9.86 2.57
C THR A 256 -12.06 8.57 3.34
N GLU A 257 -13.15 7.86 3.03
CA GLU A 257 -13.46 6.56 3.64
C GLU A 257 -12.51 5.46 3.17
N TYR A 258 -12.06 5.55 1.90
CA TYR A 258 -11.09 4.63 1.30
C TYR A 258 -10.02 5.44 0.55
N PRO A 259 -8.93 5.83 1.21
CA PRO A 259 -7.91 6.72 0.63
C PRO A 259 -7.32 6.28 -0.70
N ILE A 260 -7.26 4.97 -0.97
CA ILE A 260 -6.82 4.42 -2.27
C ILE A 260 -7.59 5.02 -3.46
N THR A 261 -8.83 5.46 -3.26
CA THR A 261 -9.66 6.06 -4.32
C THR A 261 -9.10 7.38 -4.85
N LEU A 262 -8.26 8.11 -4.08
CA LEU A 262 -7.60 9.32 -4.54
C LEU A 262 -6.61 9.02 -5.68
N LEU A 263 -6.10 7.80 -5.77
CA LEU A 263 -5.17 7.41 -6.83
C LEU A 263 -5.84 7.33 -8.22
N GLN A 264 -7.16 7.36 -8.30
CA GLN A 264 -7.89 7.51 -9.58
C GLN A 264 -7.53 8.81 -10.31
N GLU A 265 -7.02 9.80 -9.60
CA GLU A 265 -6.57 11.08 -10.15
C GLU A 265 -5.16 11.01 -10.74
N HIS A 266 -4.41 9.93 -10.49
CA HIS A 266 -3.03 9.78 -10.95
C HIS A 266 -2.99 9.31 -12.42
N PRO A 267 -2.21 9.98 -13.32
CA PRO A 267 -2.20 9.69 -14.75
C PRO A 267 -1.63 8.32 -15.12
N ASP A 268 -0.76 7.74 -14.28
CA ASP A 268 -0.13 6.43 -14.51
C ASP A 268 -0.20 5.56 -13.25
N ILE A 269 -1.42 5.18 -12.89
CA ILE A 269 -1.74 4.25 -11.80
C ILE A 269 -2.11 2.87 -12.35
N PHE A 270 -1.68 1.82 -11.65
CA PHE A 270 -2.09 0.45 -11.94
C PHE A 270 -2.25 -0.36 -10.66
N LEU A 271 -3.36 -1.10 -10.55
CA LEU A 271 -3.59 -2.03 -9.44
C LEU A 271 -3.40 -3.47 -9.93
N THR A 272 -2.77 -4.29 -9.10
CA THR A 272 -2.64 -5.72 -9.34
C THR A 272 -3.01 -6.49 -8.07
N ALA A 273 -3.85 -7.51 -8.20
CA ALA A 273 -4.21 -8.38 -7.09
C ALA A 273 -4.21 -9.86 -7.53
N THR A 274 -3.95 -10.74 -6.57
CA THR A 274 -4.17 -12.17 -6.77
C THR A 274 -5.66 -12.51 -6.77
N ILE A 275 -6.02 -13.67 -7.34
CA ILE A 275 -7.38 -14.19 -7.30
C ILE A 275 -7.90 -14.24 -5.85
N GLU A 276 -7.07 -14.63 -4.88
CA GLU A 276 -7.47 -14.69 -3.48
C GLU A 276 -7.86 -13.32 -2.92
N THR A 277 -7.12 -12.27 -3.25
CA THR A 277 -7.47 -10.89 -2.88
C THR A 277 -8.66 -10.33 -3.68
N ALA A 278 -8.86 -10.79 -4.90
CA ALA A 278 -9.91 -10.29 -5.78
C ALA A 278 -11.28 -11.00 -5.59
N ARG A 279 -11.32 -12.24 -5.09
CA ARG A 279 -12.57 -12.90 -4.72
C ARG A 279 -13.29 -12.12 -3.63
N HIS A 280 -14.60 -12.16 -3.65
CA HIS A 280 -15.38 -11.52 -2.60
C HIS A 280 -16.50 -12.47 -2.13
N PRO A 281 -16.70 -12.68 -0.82
CA PRO A 281 -17.72 -13.61 -0.32
C PRO A 281 -19.12 -13.37 -0.91
N ILE A 282 -19.51 -12.11 -1.06
CA ILE A 282 -20.81 -11.74 -1.66
C ILE A 282 -20.91 -12.16 -3.12
N SER A 283 -19.81 -12.17 -3.88
CA SER A 283 -19.83 -12.66 -5.28
C SER A 283 -19.80 -14.19 -5.38
N GLU A 284 -19.20 -14.84 -4.38
CA GLU A 284 -19.10 -16.31 -4.32
C GLU A 284 -20.38 -16.96 -3.74
N HIS A 285 -21.20 -16.19 -3.03
CA HIS A 285 -22.44 -16.61 -2.37
C HIS A 285 -23.65 -15.82 -2.89
N PRO A 286 -24.06 -16.03 -4.15
CA PRO A 286 -25.17 -15.29 -4.74
C PRO A 286 -26.51 -15.53 -4.03
N GLU A 287 -26.62 -16.60 -3.24
CA GLU A 287 -27.79 -16.94 -2.42
C GLU A 287 -27.93 -16.09 -1.16
N TRP A 288 -26.91 -15.32 -0.77
CA TRP A 288 -27.01 -14.46 0.40
C TRP A 288 -27.89 -13.24 0.12
N ASP A 289 -28.97 -13.12 0.86
CA ASP A 289 -29.77 -11.90 0.90
C ASP A 289 -29.28 -10.97 2.01
N LEU A 290 -28.45 -10.01 1.62
CA LEU A 290 -27.92 -8.96 2.51
C LEU A 290 -28.70 -7.64 2.37
N ASN A 291 -29.93 -7.69 1.85
CA ASN A 291 -30.83 -6.55 1.81
C ASN A 291 -31.19 -6.11 3.23
N VAL A 292 -30.29 -5.38 3.84
CA VAL A 292 -30.58 -4.63 5.04
C VAL A 292 -31.58 -3.57 4.63
N SER A 293 -32.85 -3.76 4.99
CA SER A 293 -33.86 -2.73 4.88
C SER A 293 -33.43 -1.59 5.78
N ILE A 294 -32.63 -0.67 5.28
CA ILE A 294 -32.42 0.61 5.92
C ILE A 294 -33.72 1.36 5.66
N THR A 295 -34.70 1.14 6.51
CA THR A 295 -35.85 2.04 6.64
C THR A 295 -35.30 3.35 7.16
N THR A 296 -34.96 4.24 6.25
CA THR A 296 -34.92 5.66 6.55
C THR A 296 -36.37 6.09 6.71
N GLU A 297 -37.01 5.77 7.83
CA GLU A 297 -38.13 6.53 8.31
C GLU A 297 -37.59 7.89 8.75
N LYS A 298 -38.00 8.89 7.98
CA LYS A 298 -37.77 10.32 8.31
C LYS A 298 -38.61 10.71 9.52
#